data_f97b39891e7566750aee9be0a78c61f6
#
_entry.id   f97b39891e7566750aee9be0a78c61f6
#
_cell.length_a   1.000
_cell.length_b   1.000
_cell.length_c   1.000
_cell.angle_alpha   90.00
_cell.angle_beta   90.00
_cell.angle_gamma   90.00
#
_symmetry.space_group_name_H-M   'P 1'
#
loop_
_entity.id
_entity.type
_entity.pdbx_description
1 polymer ?
#
loop_
_entity_poly.entity_id
_entity_poly.type
_entity_poly.pdbx_seq_one_letter_code
_entity_poly.pdbx_strand_id
1 'polypeptide(L)'
;MYSDNPIKEQRRRRITIGIIAVLIISGALFGFHFFHSYRRTDTTAQAKLMSSSTPTVVVFYSKTCSDCKHVAATVHKADYESRLADNVIGLGDASSKRHHVAYVEWQNSRDKRLFEQYNIKSVPTFMVFQNGQPQPLETVNGLPVYQYSGTDKQKIKQIFQRLTLEAQVTENQTN
;
A
#
# COMPACT_ATOMS: atom_id res chain seq x y z
N MET A 1 -44.81 -16.50 38.59
CA MET A 1 -45.15 -16.68 37.16
C MET A 1 -44.86 -15.37 36.44
N TYR A 2 -43.70 -15.25 35.81
CA TYR A 2 -43.28 -14.03 35.11
C TYR A 2 -43.87 -14.09 33.69
N SER A 3 -44.91 -13.32 33.45
CA SER A 3 -45.55 -13.26 32.12
C SER A 3 -44.66 -12.41 31.21
N ASP A 4 -43.80 -13.05 30.42
CA ASP A 4 -43.04 -12.40 29.35
C ASP A 4 -44.01 -11.88 28.27
N ASN A 5 -44.04 -10.57 28.12
CA ASN A 5 -44.90 -9.90 27.17
C ASN A 5 -44.32 -10.05 25.76
N PRO A 6 -44.90 -10.86 24.88
CA PRO A 6 -44.34 -11.19 23.57
C PRO A 6 -44.10 -9.96 22.66
N ILE A 7 -44.86 -8.89 22.90
CA ILE A 7 -44.71 -7.63 22.15
C ILE A 7 -43.38 -6.92 22.48
N LYS A 8 -42.96 -6.97 23.78
CA LYS A 8 -41.71 -6.36 24.22
C LYS A 8 -40.49 -7.12 23.68
N GLU A 9 -40.58 -8.45 23.63
CA GLU A 9 -39.53 -9.30 23.09
C GLU A 9 -39.37 -9.11 21.58
N GLN A 10 -40.46 -9.06 20.85
CA GLN A 10 -40.44 -8.81 19.38
C GLN A 10 -39.87 -7.42 19.06
N ARG A 11 -40.18 -6.39 19.85
CA ARG A 11 -39.65 -5.04 19.71
C ARG A 11 -38.13 -5.00 19.96
N ARG A 12 -37.68 -5.65 21.05
CA ARG A 12 -36.24 -5.78 21.35
C ARG A 12 -35.48 -6.46 20.23
N ARG A 13 -35.99 -7.59 19.71
CA ARG A 13 -35.39 -8.32 18.60
C ARG A 13 -35.26 -7.46 17.34
N ARG A 14 -36.29 -6.68 16.98
CA ARG A 14 -36.24 -5.75 15.83
C ARG A 14 -35.20 -4.65 16.02
N ILE A 15 -35.10 -4.08 17.22
CA ILE A 15 -34.08 -3.05 17.56
C ILE A 15 -32.68 -3.66 17.45
N THR A 16 -32.44 -4.84 18.01
CA THR A 16 -31.15 -5.52 17.96
C THR A 16 -30.73 -5.81 16.52
N ILE A 17 -31.65 -6.33 15.67
CA ILE A 17 -31.39 -6.58 14.24
C ILE A 17 -31.04 -5.26 13.54
N GLY A 18 -31.76 -4.18 13.81
CA GLY A 18 -31.49 -2.87 13.24
C GLY A 18 -30.10 -2.34 13.60
N ILE A 19 -29.69 -2.47 14.86
CA ILE A 19 -28.35 -2.06 15.33
C ILE A 19 -27.26 -2.88 14.63
N ILE A 20 -27.42 -4.20 14.56
CA ILE A 20 -26.46 -5.09 13.87
C ILE A 20 -26.33 -4.71 12.40
N ALA A 21 -27.45 -4.47 11.71
CA ALA A 21 -27.44 -4.06 10.31
C ALA A 21 -26.69 -2.74 10.09
N VAL A 22 -26.91 -1.74 10.95
CA VAL A 22 -26.19 -0.46 10.89
C VAL A 22 -24.69 -0.65 11.11
N LEU A 23 -24.29 -1.48 12.07
CA LEU A 23 -22.88 -1.77 12.33
C LEU A 23 -22.21 -2.48 11.17
N ILE A 24 -22.88 -3.43 10.53
CA ILE A 24 -22.36 -4.13 9.34
C ILE A 24 -22.20 -3.16 8.17
N ILE A 25 -23.20 -2.32 7.91
CA ILE A 25 -23.16 -1.35 6.80
C ILE A 25 -22.05 -0.31 7.04
N SER A 26 -21.96 0.24 8.25
CA SER A 26 -20.92 1.22 8.59
C SER A 26 -19.52 0.60 8.52
N GLY A 27 -19.34 -0.62 8.99
CA GLY A 27 -18.09 -1.37 8.86
C GLY A 27 -17.70 -1.64 7.40
N ALA A 28 -18.66 -2.02 6.56
CA ALA A 28 -18.44 -2.24 5.14
C ALA A 28 -18.06 -0.93 4.41
N LEU A 29 -18.75 0.17 4.68
CA LEU A 29 -18.44 1.48 4.10
C LEU A 29 -17.07 1.99 4.54
N PHE A 30 -16.73 1.83 5.83
CA PHE A 30 -15.42 2.20 6.35
C PHE A 30 -14.31 1.36 5.71
N GLY A 31 -14.48 0.04 5.64
CA GLY A 31 -13.55 -0.86 4.97
C GLY A 31 -13.36 -0.51 3.49
N PHE A 32 -14.47 -0.28 2.77
CA PHE A 32 -14.42 0.13 1.37
C PHE A 32 -13.64 1.43 1.18
N HIS A 33 -13.91 2.44 2.01
CA HIS A 33 -13.17 3.72 1.92
C HIS A 33 -11.69 3.56 2.24
N PHE A 34 -11.36 2.76 3.25
CA PHE A 34 -9.96 2.50 3.65
C PHE A 34 -9.17 1.80 2.53
N PHE A 35 -9.74 0.78 1.91
CA PHE A 35 -9.06 0.02 0.84
C PHE A 35 -8.99 0.74 -0.51
N HIS A 36 -9.78 1.80 -0.73
CA HIS A 36 -9.79 2.55 -2.00
C HIS A 36 -9.13 3.93 -1.90
N SER A 37 -8.44 4.23 -0.80
CA SER A 37 -7.74 5.49 -0.62
C SER A 37 -6.29 5.29 -0.20
N TYR A 38 -5.38 6.09 -0.75
CA TYR A 38 -4.00 6.18 -0.28
C TYR A 38 -3.89 7.20 0.85
N ARG A 39 -3.05 6.90 1.82
CA ARG A 39 -2.67 7.85 2.86
C ARG A 39 -1.27 8.37 2.57
N ARG A 40 -1.15 9.66 2.31
CA ARG A 40 0.14 10.32 2.05
C ARG A 40 1.14 10.02 3.17
N THR A 41 2.36 9.65 2.78
CA THR A 41 3.48 9.53 3.71
C THR A 41 4.03 10.93 4.01
N ASP A 42 4.39 11.21 5.26
CA ASP A 42 5.01 12.49 5.61
C ASP A 42 6.34 12.70 4.88
N THR A 43 6.68 13.96 4.58
CA THR A 43 7.87 14.30 3.76
C THR A 43 9.18 13.83 4.39
N THR A 44 9.30 13.92 5.72
CA THR A 44 10.47 13.42 6.44
C THR A 44 10.55 11.90 6.36
N ALA A 45 9.41 11.21 6.51
CA ALA A 45 9.33 9.77 6.35
C ALA A 45 9.61 9.33 4.91
N GLN A 46 9.12 10.06 3.89
CA GLN A 46 9.44 9.80 2.49
C GLN A 46 10.96 9.83 2.25
N ALA A 47 11.63 10.89 2.69
CA ALA A 47 13.09 11.03 2.54
C ALA A 47 13.84 9.89 3.24
N LYS A 48 13.46 9.55 4.47
CA LYS A 48 14.05 8.45 5.23
C LYS A 48 13.85 7.10 4.53
N LEU A 49 12.65 6.84 4.03
CA LEU A 49 12.30 5.60 3.33
C LEU A 49 13.09 5.46 2.02
N MET A 50 13.14 6.52 1.21
CA MET A 50 13.87 6.51 -0.06
C MET A 50 15.39 6.36 0.14
N SER A 51 15.96 6.85 1.24
CA SER A 51 17.38 6.71 1.58
C SER A 51 17.74 5.41 2.32
N SER A 52 16.75 4.58 2.62
CA SER A 52 16.96 3.30 3.30
C SER A 52 17.81 2.34 2.48
N SER A 53 18.60 1.51 3.14
CA SER A 53 19.26 0.36 2.51
C SER A 53 18.27 -0.75 2.13
N THR A 54 17.10 -0.76 2.77
CA THR A 54 16.01 -1.66 2.40
C THR A 54 15.26 -1.08 1.20
N PRO A 55 14.99 -1.88 0.15
CA PRO A 55 14.23 -1.42 -1.00
C PRO A 55 12.86 -0.87 -0.60
N THR A 56 12.49 0.28 -1.14
CA THR A 56 11.23 1.00 -0.85
C THR A 56 10.45 1.21 -2.13
N VAL A 57 9.19 0.79 -2.18
CA VAL A 57 8.28 1.17 -3.28
C VAL A 57 7.76 2.57 -3.02
N VAL A 58 7.93 3.45 -3.98
CA VAL A 58 7.34 4.80 -3.99
C VAL A 58 6.17 4.82 -4.95
N VAL A 59 4.98 5.13 -4.43
CA VAL A 59 3.74 5.22 -5.20
C VAL A 59 3.39 6.70 -5.37
N PHE A 60 3.53 7.20 -6.57
CA PHE A 60 3.07 8.54 -6.97
C PHE A 60 1.60 8.45 -7.34
N TYR A 61 0.75 9.23 -6.67
CA TYR A 61 -0.70 9.15 -6.82
C TYR A 61 -1.38 10.51 -6.75
N SER A 62 -2.66 10.54 -7.13
CA SER A 62 -3.54 11.68 -6.96
C SER A 62 -4.85 11.22 -6.33
N LYS A 63 -5.39 11.99 -5.38
CA LYS A 63 -6.69 11.71 -4.75
C LYS A 63 -7.87 11.77 -5.71
N THR A 64 -7.74 12.57 -6.79
CA THR A 64 -8.79 12.75 -7.79
C THR A 64 -8.68 11.79 -8.98
N CYS A 65 -7.58 11.03 -9.07
CA CYS A 65 -7.31 10.10 -10.16
C CYS A 65 -8.16 8.82 -10.01
N SER A 66 -8.97 8.50 -11.03
CA SER A 66 -9.78 7.28 -11.08
C SER A 66 -8.93 6.02 -11.12
N ASP A 67 -7.85 6.03 -11.91
CA ASP A 67 -6.93 4.92 -12.07
C ASP A 67 -6.19 4.59 -10.78
N CYS A 68 -5.80 5.63 -10.02
CA CYS A 68 -5.20 5.46 -8.70
C CYS A 68 -6.17 4.74 -7.75
N LYS A 69 -7.44 5.14 -7.73
CA LYS A 69 -8.48 4.50 -6.92
C LYS A 69 -8.73 3.06 -7.37
N HIS A 70 -8.72 2.81 -8.69
CA HIS A 70 -8.94 1.48 -9.25
C HIS A 70 -7.88 0.47 -8.80
N VAL A 71 -6.61 0.88 -8.68
CA VAL A 71 -5.51 -0.01 -8.28
C VAL A 71 -5.21 0.00 -6.78
N ALA A 72 -5.82 0.89 -5.99
CA ALA A 72 -5.51 1.07 -4.58
C ALA A 72 -5.61 -0.24 -3.78
N ALA A 73 -6.68 -1.00 -3.96
CA ALA A 73 -6.85 -2.29 -3.28
C ALA A 73 -5.75 -3.30 -3.64
N THR A 74 -5.29 -3.31 -4.90
CA THR A 74 -4.17 -4.17 -5.34
C THR A 74 -2.86 -3.75 -4.69
N VAL A 75 -2.59 -2.44 -4.61
CA VAL A 75 -1.40 -1.90 -3.96
C VAL A 75 -1.40 -2.22 -2.46
N HIS A 76 -2.51 -1.99 -1.76
CA HIS A 76 -2.61 -2.31 -0.33
C HIS A 76 -2.46 -3.81 -0.07
N LYS A 77 -3.05 -4.65 -0.93
CA LYS A 77 -2.91 -6.11 -0.82
C LYS A 77 -1.46 -6.54 -1.04
N ALA A 78 -0.80 -6.02 -2.08
CA ALA A 78 0.60 -6.34 -2.38
C ALA A 78 1.56 -5.88 -1.28
N ASP A 79 1.34 -4.68 -0.71
CA ASP A 79 2.07 -4.19 0.46
C ASP A 79 1.87 -5.10 1.68
N TYR A 80 0.64 -5.53 1.95
CA TYR A 80 0.34 -6.45 3.04
C TYR A 80 0.97 -7.84 2.84
N GLU A 81 0.86 -8.40 1.63
CA GLU A 81 1.45 -9.70 1.28
C GLU A 81 2.98 -9.69 1.40
N SER A 82 3.64 -8.60 0.96
CA SER A 82 5.08 -8.44 1.11
C SER A 82 5.52 -8.43 2.58
N ARG A 83 4.78 -7.73 3.45
CA ARG A 83 5.04 -7.70 4.91
C ARG A 83 4.81 -9.05 5.58
N LEU A 84 3.82 -9.82 5.12
CA LEU A 84 3.57 -11.17 5.67
C LEU A 84 4.68 -12.15 5.30
N ALA A 85 5.17 -12.12 4.06
CA ALA A 85 6.25 -12.99 3.61
C ALA A 85 7.50 -12.83 4.49
N ASP A 86 7.84 -11.59 4.88
CA ASP A 86 8.96 -11.33 5.77
C ASP A 86 8.78 -11.89 7.18
N ASN A 87 7.56 -11.80 7.72
CA ASN A 87 7.27 -12.28 9.07
C ASN A 87 7.24 -13.81 9.16
N VAL A 88 6.82 -14.50 8.09
CA VAL A 88 6.66 -15.97 8.07
C VAL A 88 8.00 -16.67 7.87
N ILE A 89 8.94 -16.09 7.13
CA ILE A 89 10.23 -16.72 6.83
C ILE A 89 11.19 -16.66 8.04
N GLY A 90 10.86 -15.92 9.09
CA GLY A 90 11.61 -15.92 10.35
C GLY A 90 13.05 -15.39 10.26
N LEU A 91 13.42 -14.85 9.12
CA LEU A 91 14.75 -14.34 8.82
C LEU A 91 14.87 -12.87 9.26
N GLY A 92 15.20 -12.66 10.54
CA GLY A 92 15.73 -11.41 10.97
C GLY A 92 15.06 -10.73 12.15
N ASP A 93 15.84 -9.91 12.79
CA ASP A 93 15.48 -9.00 13.86
C ASP A 93 14.25 -8.13 13.49
N ALA A 94 13.29 -8.06 14.38
CA ALA A 94 12.01 -7.34 14.19
C ALA A 94 12.18 -5.83 13.86
N SER A 95 13.39 -5.29 13.94
CA SER A 95 13.71 -3.90 13.64
C SER A 95 14.07 -3.62 12.18
N SER A 96 14.54 -4.64 11.42
CA SER A 96 15.07 -4.46 10.05
C SER A 96 14.07 -4.77 8.93
N LYS A 97 12.90 -5.31 9.24
CA LYS A 97 12.01 -5.97 8.29
C LYS A 97 10.78 -5.17 7.86
N ARG A 98 10.88 -3.87 7.79
CA ARG A 98 9.76 -3.05 7.32
C ARG A 98 9.95 -2.75 5.85
N HIS A 99 9.26 -3.52 4.97
CA HIS A 99 9.05 -3.03 3.63
C HIS A 99 8.40 -1.69 3.70
N HIS A 100 8.99 -0.78 3.02
CA HIS A 100 8.59 0.58 3.10
C HIS A 100 7.86 0.93 1.81
N VAL A 101 6.59 1.26 1.95
CA VAL A 101 5.85 1.90 0.87
C VAL A 101 5.71 3.36 1.22
N ALA A 102 6.21 4.24 0.37
CA ALA A 102 6.02 5.67 0.49
C ALA A 102 4.96 6.13 -0.52
N TYR A 103 3.99 6.89 -0.05
CA TYR A 103 2.94 7.48 -0.88
C TYR A 103 3.19 8.96 -1.08
N VAL A 104 3.35 9.38 -2.34
CA VAL A 104 3.67 10.76 -2.77
C VAL A 104 2.48 11.33 -3.52
N GLU A 105 1.91 12.43 -3.04
CA GLU A 105 0.63 12.97 -3.48
C GLU A 105 0.80 14.16 -4.44
N TRP A 106 0.21 14.07 -5.64
CA TRP A 106 0.27 15.13 -6.66
C TRP A 106 -0.23 16.50 -6.19
N GLN A 107 -1.34 16.52 -5.43
CA GLN A 107 -1.95 17.76 -4.96
C GLN A 107 -1.18 18.43 -3.82
N ASN A 108 -0.23 17.73 -3.20
CA ASN A 108 0.54 18.27 -2.10
C ASN A 108 1.72 19.09 -2.60
N SER A 109 1.78 20.37 -2.22
CA SER A 109 2.85 21.29 -2.66
C SER A 109 4.26 20.83 -2.23
N ARG A 110 4.38 20.15 -1.10
CA ARG A 110 5.66 19.61 -0.60
C ARG A 110 6.18 18.45 -1.43
N ASP A 111 5.29 17.72 -2.11
CA ASP A 111 5.62 16.56 -2.91
C ASP A 111 5.95 16.91 -4.37
N LYS A 112 5.56 18.11 -4.85
CA LYS A 112 5.77 18.55 -6.25
C LYS A 112 7.21 18.35 -6.72
N ARG A 113 8.18 18.66 -5.86
CA ARG A 113 9.59 18.51 -6.18
C ARG A 113 9.96 17.08 -6.60
N LEU A 114 9.37 16.06 -5.97
CA LEU A 114 9.63 14.65 -6.32
C LEU A 114 9.05 14.31 -7.70
N PHE A 115 7.86 14.82 -8.03
CA PHE A 115 7.28 14.64 -9.36
C PHE A 115 8.16 15.26 -10.47
N GLU A 116 8.70 16.44 -10.22
CA GLU A 116 9.60 17.14 -11.14
C GLU A 116 10.95 16.42 -11.24
N GLN A 117 11.56 16.09 -10.09
CA GLN A 117 12.86 15.41 -10.01
C GLN A 117 12.89 14.09 -10.77
N TYR A 118 11.82 13.30 -10.66
CA TYR A 118 11.74 11.98 -11.32
C TYR A 118 10.92 12.02 -12.61
N ASN A 119 10.60 13.20 -13.12
CA ASN A 119 9.87 13.41 -14.37
C ASN A 119 8.56 12.60 -14.45
N ILE A 120 7.80 12.56 -13.34
CA ILE A 120 6.53 11.84 -13.27
C ILE A 120 5.46 12.62 -14.03
N LYS A 121 4.98 12.08 -15.15
CA LYS A 121 4.00 12.72 -16.03
C LYS A 121 2.57 12.22 -15.85
N SER A 122 2.40 11.03 -15.28
CA SER A 122 1.11 10.38 -15.07
C SER A 122 1.06 9.67 -13.73
N VAL A 123 -0.14 9.41 -13.24
CA VAL A 123 -0.39 8.66 -12.01
C VAL A 123 -1.49 7.62 -12.24
N PRO A 124 -1.44 6.44 -11.63
CA PRO A 124 -0.42 6.00 -10.67
C PRO A 124 0.91 5.67 -11.35
N THR A 125 2.03 6.04 -10.70
CA THR A 125 3.38 5.66 -11.10
C THR A 125 4.09 5.03 -9.92
N PHE A 126 4.85 3.97 -10.20
CA PHE A 126 5.59 3.17 -9.23
C PHE A 126 7.07 3.23 -9.53
N MET A 127 7.88 3.43 -8.49
CA MET A 127 9.34 3.35 -8.53
C MET A 127 9.84 2.57 -7.33
N VAL A 128 11.01 1.97 -7.44
CA VAL A 128 11.71 1.35 -6.30
C VAL A 128 12.95 2.19 -5.99
N PHE A 129 13.18 2.45 -4.71
CA PHE A 129 14.36 3.15 -4.22
C PHE A 129 15.13 2.28 -3.25
N GLN A 130 16.47 2.41 -3.28
CA GLN A 130 17.38 1.80 -2.31
C GLN A 130 18.62 2.70 -2.18
N ASN A 131 19.06 2.96 -0.95
CA ASN A 131 20.21 3.84 -0.68
C ASN A 131 20.10 5.22 -1.35
N GLY A 132 18.90 5.79 -1.45
CA GLY A 132 18.65 7.09 -2.06
C GLY A 132 18.61 7.08 -3.59
N GLN A 133 18.79 5.94 -4.24
CA GLN A 133 18.84 5.81 -5.70
C GLN A 133 17.65 5.02 -6.24
N PRO A 134 17.06 5.43 -7.37
CA PRO A 134 16.05 4.63 -8.04
C PRO A 134 16.67 3.34 -8.57
N GLN A 135 15.96 2.23 -8.39
CA GLN A 135 16.36 0.91 -8.87
C GLN A 135 15.60 0.56 -10.16
N PRO A 136 16.24 -0.12 -11.14
CA PRO A 136 15.56 -0.51 -12.36
C PRO A 136 14.47 -1.54 -12.06
N LEU A 137 13.26 -1.30 -12.56
CA LEU A 137 12.15 -2.25 -12.48
C LEU A 137 12.28 -3.38 -13.49
N GLU A 138 12.83 -3.07 -14.67
CA GLU A 138 13.05 -4.01 -15.75
C GLU A 138 14.11 -3.46 -16.70
N THR A 139 14.59 -4.32 -17.61
CA THR A 139 15.47 -3.92 -18.71
C THR A 139 14.72 -4.17 -20.02
N VAL A 140 14.57 -3.12 -20.83
CA VAL A 140 13.93 -3.19 -22.15
C VAL A 140 14.94 -2.80 -23.21
N ASN A 141 15.20 -3.69 -24.15
CA ASN A 141 16.22 -3.49 -25.21
C ASN A 141 17.62 -3.10 -24.67
N GLY A 142 18.01 -3.67 -23.52
CA GLY A 142 19.30 -3.38 -22.87
C GLY A 142 19.32 -2.08 -22.05
N LEU A 143 18.24 -1.31 -22.00
CA LEU A 143 18.13 -0.07 -21.23
C LEU A 143 17.31 -0.27 -19.95
N PRO A 144 17.79 0.23 -18.81
CA PRO A 144 17.06 0.11 -17.53
C PRO A 144 15.83 1.03 -17.52
N VAL A 145 14.70 0.48 -17.07
CA VAL A 145 13.44 1.20 -16.85
C VAL A 145 13.22 1.34 -15.35
N TYR A 146 13.16 2.57 -14.86
CA TYR A 146 13.09 2.89 -13.43
C TYR A 146 11.70 3.17 -12.92
N GLN A 147 10.72 3.35 -13.80
CA GLN A 147 9.35 3.68 -13.42
C GLN A 147 8.33 2.89 -14.24
N TYR A 148 7.22 2.57 -13.59
CA TYR A 148 6.06 1.98 -14.24
C TYR A 148 4.85 2.88 -13.99
N SER A 149 4.21 3.35 -15.06
CA SER A 149 2.96 4.12 -15.00
C SER A 149 1.83 3.30 -15.61
N GLY A 150 0.81 2.99 -14.84
CA GLY A 150 -0.33 2.22 -15.35
C GLY A 150 -1.11 1.47 -14.28
N THR A 151 -2.09 0.70 -14.74
CA THR A 151 -3.09 0.03 -13.91
C THR A 151 -3.05 -1.49 -13.99
N ASP A 152 -2.05 -2.07 -14.64
CA ASP A 152 -1.90 -3.53 -14.69
C ASP A 152 -1.58 -4.08 -13.30
N LYS A 153 -2.54 -4.82 -12.76
CA LYS A 153 -2.48 -5.38 -11.41
C LYS A 153 -1.40 -6.45 -11.26
N GLN A 154 -1.07 -7.18 -12.33
CA GLN A 154 -0.01 -8.19 -12.29
C GLN A 154 1.36 -7.51 -12.23
N LYS A 155 1.58 -6.50 -13.06
CA LYS A 155 2.81 -5.70 -13.05
C LYS A 155 3.03 -5.03 -11.69
N ILE A 156 1.97 -4.45 -11.10
CA ILE A 156 2.03 -3.86 -9.76
C ILE A 156 2.45 -4.90 -8.72
N LYS A 157 1.82 -6.09 -8.72
CA LYS A 157 2.21 -7.18 -7.81
C LYS A 157 3.68 -7.59 -7.99
N GLN A 158 4.16 -7.71 -9.22
CA GLN A 158 5.56 -8.07 -9.51
C GLN A 158 6.54 -7.04 -8.94
N ILE A 159 6.22 -5.73 -9.02
CA ILE A 159 7.06 -4.68 -8.43
C ILE A 159 7.21 -4.88 -6.92
N PHE A 160 6.12 -5.22 -6.21
CA PHE A 160 6.17 -5.50 -4.78
C PHE A 160 6.86 -6.82 -4.44
N GLN A 161 6.70 -7.86 -5.25
CA GLN A 161 7.32 -9.17 -5.03
C GLN A 161 8.84 -9.15 -5.21
N ARG A 162 9.38 -8.33 -6.11
CA ARG A 162 10.83 -8.15 -6.28
C ARG A 162 11.50 -7.68 -4.99
N LEU A 163 10.84 -6.87 -4.19
CA LEU A 163 11.35 -6.42 -2.91
C LEU A 163 11.70 -7.59 -1.98
N THR A 164 10.86 -8.62 -2.01
CA THR A 164 11.03 -9.82 -1.17
C THR A 164 12.21 -10.67 -1.66
N LEU A 165 12.40 -10.78 -2.96
CA LEU A 165 13.45 -11.62 -3.56
C LEU A 165 14.85 -10.98 -3.43
N GLU A 166 14.96 -9.67 -3.65
CA GLU A 166 16.24 -8.96 -3.56
C GLU A 166 16.76 -8.86 -2.12
N ALA A 167 15.87 -8.75 -1.15
CA ALA A 167 16.23 -8.83 0.27
C ALA A 167 16.86 -10.17 0.64
N GLN A 168 16.38 -11.29 0.08
CA GLN A 168 16.91 -12.63 0.31
C GLN A 168 18.29 -12.86 -0.31
N VAL A 169 18.54 -12.30 -1.49
CA VAL A 169 19.85 -12.47 -2.17
C VAL A 169 20.96 -11.72 -1.43
N THR A 170 20.68 -10.54 -0.91
CA THR A 170 21.66 -9.72 -0.19
C THR A 170 22.08 -10.37 1.15
N GLU A 171 21.18 -11.06 1.82
CA GLU A 171 21.44 -11.73 3.11
C GLU A 171 22.28 -13.00 2.93
N ASN A 172 22.10 -13.73 1.83
CA ASN A 172 22.88 -14.94 1.50
C ASN A 172 24.33 -14.65 1.04
N GLN A 173 24.65 -13.39 0.70
CA GLN A 173 26.01 -13.00 0.31
C GLN A 173 26.86 -12.47 1.48
N THR A 174 26.25 -12.22 2.64
CA THR A 174 26.93 -11.69 3.83
C THR A 174 27.23 -12.75 4.91
N ASN A 175 26.82 -14.00 4.70
CA ASN A 175 27.18 -15.16 5.50
C ASN A 175 28.15 -16.06 4.74
#